data_d525e738b0651dcc386803c0c5e3a203
#
_entry.id   d525e738b0651dcc386803c0c5e3a203
#
_cell.length_a   1.000
_cell.length_b   1.000
_cell.length_c   1.000
_cell.angle_alpha   90.00
_cell.angle_beta   90.00
_cell.angle_gamma   90.00
#
_symmetry.space_group_name_H-M   'P 1'
#
loop_
_entity.id
_entity.type
_entity.pdbx_description
1 polymer ?
#
loop_
_entity_poly.entity_id
_entity_poly.type
_entity_poly.pdbx_seq_one_letter_code
_entity_poly.pdbx_strand_id
1 'polypeptide(L)' 'MPYVNIKIAGPEPTKEQKDQVFKEVTETLIRVLGKKKEAVMIFIETHDASNIGVGGESVEDKRKVIK' A
#
# COMPACT_ATOMS: atom_id res chain seq x y z
N MET A 1 -18.76 3.46 4.91
CA MET A 1 -17.85 2.33 4.70
C MET A 1 -16.59 2.84 4.04
N PRO A 2 -15.47 2.96 4.78
CA PRO A 2 -14.27 3.48 4.17
C PRO A 2 -13.56 2.42 3.31
N TYR A 3 -13.07 2.86 2.17
CA TYR A 3 -12.26 2.04 1.27
C TYR A 3 -10.87 2.65 1.22
N VAL A 4 -9.85 1.85 1.50
CA VAL A 4 -8.45 2.28 1.48
C VAL A 4 -7.74 1.48 0.40
N ASN A 5 -7.07 2.17 -0.52
CA ASN A 5 -6.30 1.50 -1.55
C ASN A 5 -4.84 1.89 -1.40
N ILE A 6 -3.98 0.89 -1.25
CA ILE A 6 -2.54 1.10 -1.08
C ILE A 6 -1.84 0.46 -2.26
N LYS A 7 -1.15 1.29 -3.05
CA LYS A 7 -0.39 0.80 -4.19
C LYS A 7 1.09 0.84 -3.85
N ILE A 8 1.75 -0.26 -4.06
CA ILE A 8 3.14 -0.44 -3.68
C ILE A 8 3.97 -0.81 -4.90
N ALA A 9 5.11 -0.15 -5.06
CA ALA A 9 6.09 -0.58 -6.04
C ALA A 9 6.79 -1.80 -5.46
N GLY A 10 6.89 -2.89 -6.24
CA GLY A 10 7.49 -4.12 -5.77
C GLY A 10 8.86 -3.94 -5.11
N PRO A 11 9.29 -4.91 -4.32
CA PRO A 11 8.77 -6.28 -4.25
C PRO A 11 7.49 -6.41 -3.44
N GLU A 12 6.86 -7.56 -3.60
CA GLU A 12 5.61 -7.89 -2.91
C GLU A 12 5.89 -8.06 -1.41
N PRO A 13 5.12 -7.39 -0.55
CA PRO A 13 5.26 -7.61 0.90
C PRO A 13 4.88 -9.03 1.28
N THR A 14 5.38 -9.49 2.41
CA THR A 14 5.00 -10.80 2.93
C THR A 14 3.56 -10.76 3.43
N LYS A 15 2.97 -11.95 3.60
CA LYS A 15 1.63 -12.05 4.16
C LYS A 15 1.56 -11.38 5.53
N GLU A 16 2.57 -11.62 6.38
CA GLU A 16 2.61 -11.04 7.72
C GLU A 16 2.65 -9.52 7.68
N GLN A 17 3.42 -8.96 6.73
CA GLN A 17 3.49 -7.51 6.58
C GLN A 17 2.14 -6.94 6.14
N LYS A 18 1.47 -7.60 5.19
CA LYS A 18 0.16 -7.15 4.73
C LYS A 18 -0.86 -7.23 5.86
N ASP A 19 -0.84 -8.31 6.64
CA ASP A 19 -1.76 -8.46 7.77
C ASP A 19 -1.56 -7.34 8.79
N GLN A 20 -0.30 -6.96 9.05
CA GLN A 20 -0.01 -5.89 9.99
C GLN A 20 -0.50 -4.54 9.47
N VAL A 21 -0.36 -4.29 8.16
CA VAL A 21 -0.87 -3.06 7.55
C VAL A 21 -2.40 -3.01 7.70
N PHE A 22 -3.09 -4.11 7.42
CA PHE A 22 -4.54 -4.16 7.58
C PHE A 22 -4.94 -3.81 9.00
N LYS A 23 -4.24 -4.36 9.98
CA LYS A 23 -4.54 -4.13 11.39
C LYS A 23 -4.33 -2.67 11.77
N GLU A 24 -3.17 -2.12 11.44
CA GLU A 24 -2.80 -0.78 11.88
C GLU A 24 -3.60 0.31 11.18
N VAL A 25 -3.86 0.16 9.88
CA VAL A 25 -4.69 1.12 9.16
C VAL A 25 -6.11 1.10 9.70
N THR A 26 -6.64 -0.10 9.95
CA THR A 26 -7.98 -0.24 10.52
C THR A 26 -8.06 0.46 11.88
N GLU A 27 -7.08 0.22 12.76
CA GLU A 27 -7.04 0.86 14.07
C GLU A 27 -7.02 2.37 13.96
N THR A 28 -6.29 2.90 12.99
CA THR A 28 -6.24 4.35 12.78
C THR A 28 -7.61 4.91 12.41
N LEU A 29 -8.32 4.25 11.52
CA LEU A 29 -9.63 4.74 11.09
C LEU A 29 -10.67 4.63 12.20
N ILE A 30 -10.56 3.62 13.04
CA ILE A 30 -11.44 3.50 14.21
C ILE A 30 -11.15 4.64 15.18
N ARG A 31 -9.88 4.87 15.50
CA ARG A 31 -9.49 5.86 16.50
C ARG A 31 -9.76 7.28 16.05
N VAL A 32 -9.44 7.59 14.80
CA VAL A 32 -9.51 8.97 14.31
C VAL A 32 -10.90 9.32 13.80
N LEU A 33 -11.53 8.40 13.07
CA LEU A 33 -12.79 8.68 12.38
C LEU A 33 -13.99 8.03 13.02
N GLY A 34 -13.81 7.22 14.06
CA GLY A 34 -14.92 6.56 14.73
C GLY A 34 -15.60 5.50 13.87
N LYS A 35 -14.89 4.95 12.91
CA LYS A 35 -15.47 3.93 12.03
C LYS A 35 -15.53 2.58 12.72
N LYS A 36 -16.45 1.74 12.26
CA LYS A 36 -16.57 0.39 12.78
C LYS A 36 -15.52 -0.50 12.10
N LYS A 37 -14.90 -1.37 12.88
CA LYS A 37 -13.87 -2.27 12.38
C LYS A 37 -14.35 -3.03 11.14
N GLU A 38 -15.58 -3.55 11.20
CA GLU A 38 -16.13 -4.38 10.13
C GLU A 38 -16.43 -3.61 8.85
N ALA A 39 -16.45 -2.28 8.92
CA ALA A 39 -16.76 -1.45 7.77
C ALA A 39 -15.53 -1.02 6.99
N VAL A 40 -14.32 -1.22 7.54
CA VAL A 40 -13.08 -0.79 6.89
C VAL A 40 -12.62 -1.83 5.89
N MET A 41 -12.49 -1.42 4.63
CA MET A 41 -12.03 -2.31 3.57
C MET A 41 -10.73 -1.77 3.01
N ILE A 42 -9.70 -2.61 2.97
CA ILE A 42 -8.36 -2.20 2.55
C ILE A 42 -7.89 -3.09 1.41
N PHE A 43 -7.40 -2.46 0.36
CA PHE A 43 -6.81 -3.16 -0.78
C PHE A 43 -5.31 -2.85 -0.85
N ILE A 44 -4.50 -3.88 -1.01
CA ILE A 44 -3.07 -3.70 -1.24
C ILE A 44 -2.78 -4.25 -2.63
N GLU A 45 -2.22 -3.39 -3.48
CA GLU A 45 -1.85 -3.75 -4.85
C GLU A 45 -0.36 -3.54 -5.02
N THR A 46 0.34 -4.60 -5.38
CA THR A 46 1.77 -4.49 -5.65
C THR A 46 1.97 -4.52 -7.16
N HIS A 47 2.69 -3.53 -7.65
CA HIS A 47 2.97 -3.40 -9.08
C HIS A 47 4.46 -3.53 -9.32
N ASP A 48 4.81 -4.20 -10.42
CA ASP A 48 6.20 -4.26 -10.82
C ASP A 48 6.73 -2.84 -11.05
N ALA A 49 7.96 -2.60 -10.63
CA ALA A 49 8.55 -1.27 -10.74
C ALA A 49 8.63 -0.78 -12.19
N SER A 50 8.63 -1.70 -13.16
CA SER A 50 8.61 -1.34 -14.58
C SER A 50 7.27 -0.80 -15.03
N ASN A 51 6.21 -1.02 -14.24
CA ASN A 51 4.87 -0.53 -14.55
C ASN A 51 4.54 0.80 -13.90
N ILE A 52 5.51 1.39 -13.21
CA ILE A 52 5.30 2.64 -12.48
C ILE A 52 6.25 3.69 -13.02
N GLY A 53 5.71 4.83 -13.45
CA GLY A 53 6.52 5.92 -14.00
C GLY A 53 6.44 7.15 -13.11
N VAL A 54 7.58 7.81 -12.93
CA VAL A 54 7.69 9.06 -12.21
C VAL A 54 8.59 9.99 -13.03
N GLY A 55 8.08 11.15 -13.40
CA GLY A 55 8.86 12.12 -14.15
C GLY A 55 9.30 11.63 -15.51
N GLY A 56 8.52 10.74 -16.11
CA GLY A 56 8.82 10.21 -17.43
C GLY A 56 9.75 9.00 -17.44
N GLU A 57 10.19 8.53 -16.26
CA GLU A 57 11.04 7.35 -16.14
C GLU A 57 10.37 6.29 -15.28
N SER A 58 10.68 5.03 -15.55
CA SER A 58 10.16 3.96 -14.70
C SER A 58 10.85 3.97 -13.33
N VAL A 59 10.11 3.52 -12.33
CA VAL A 59 10.70 3.34 -10.99
C VAL A 59 11.83 2.31 -11.04
N GLU A 60 11.69 1.31 -11.90
CA GLU A 60 12.74 0.30 -12.08
C GLU A 60 14.06 0.97 -12.47
N ASP A 61 14.03 1.86 -13.47
CA ASP A 61 15.24 2.55 -13.91
C ASP A 61 15.78 3.50 -12.85
N LYS A 62 14.89 4.18 -12.13
CA LYS A 62 15.33 5.08 -11.06
C LYS A 62 16.04 4.33 -9.95
N ARG A 63 15.60 3.12 -9.62
CA ARG A 63 16.22 2.30 -8.59
C ARG A 63 17.63 1.83 -9.00
N LYS A 64 17.87 1.68 -10.29
CA LYS A 64 19.20 1.30 -10.80
C LYS A 64 20.22 2.41 -10.62
N VAL A 65 19.79 3.65 -10.65
CA VAL A 65 20.68 4.81 -10.52
C VAL A 65 21.03 5.07 -9.06
N ILE A 66 20.13 4.75 -8.15
CA ILE A 66 20.34 4.96 -6.72
C ILE A 66 21.15 3.81 -6.16
N LYS A 67 22.34 4.10 -5.68
CA LYS A 67 23.25 3.11 -5.09
C LYS A 67 23.41 3.36 -3.61
#